data_c3d69f87151bff0ef5e0dcbc8c381f4c
#
_entry.id   c3d69f87151bff0ef5e0dcbc8c381f4c
#
_cell.length_a   1.000
_cell.length_b   1.000
_cell.length_c   1.000
_cell.angle_alpha   90.00
_cell.angle_beta   90.00
_cell.angle_gamma   90.00
#
_symmetry.space_group_name_H-M   'P 1'
#
loop_
_entity.id
_entity.type
_entity.pdbx_description
1 polymer ?
#
loop_
_entity_poly.entity_id
_entity_poly.type
_entity_poly.pdbx_seq_one_letter_code
_entity_poly.pdbx_strand_id
1 'polypeptide(L)'
;MAYDVEILPPWRVPGRPTTDRCFVIADEGVQITRPVTFVDALEGGWYVDLVELEEAGPKRLVVHDLYVDIVVPPVSRRYEVLDLDELAGALQDGAIDAATAVRVLRNAQRFIDKHLRDLNQDPPSSWPDFPPAAIQNLAELPPFDVG
;
A
#
# COMPACT_ATOMS: atom_id res chain seq x y z
N MET A 1 -0.60 4.97 -11.29
CA MET A 1 -0.10 3.86 -12.14
C MET A 1 -0.54 2.54 -11.55
N ALA A 2 -0.80 1.52 -12.38
CA ALA A 2 -1.08 0.16 -11.89
C ALA A 2 -0.22 -0.85 -12.63
N TYR A 3 0.16 -1.93 -11.97
CA TYR A 3 0.88 -3.06 -12.53
C TYR A 3 0.56 -4.34 -11.74
N ASP A 4 0.73 -5.49 -12.37
CA ASP A 4 0.52 -6.78 -11.73
C ASP A 4 1.89 -7.40 -11.39
N VAL A 5 1.97 -8.02 -10.21
CA VAL A 5 3.17 -8.70 -9.70
C VAL A 5 2.86 -10.19 -9.56
N GLU A 6 3.68 -11.02 -10.18
CA GLU A 6 3.60 -12.46 -9.99
C GLU A 6 4.21 -12.87 -8.64
N ILE A 7 3.41 -13.61 -7.85
CA ILE A 7 3.88 -14.12 -6.57
C ILE A 7 4.79 -15.32 -6.83
N LEU A 8 6.02 -15.23 -6.37
CA LEU A 8 7.01 -16.30 -6.54
C LEU A 8 6.56 -17.61 -5.84
N PRO A 9 6.91 -18.80 -6.41
CA PRO A 9 6.46 -20.09 -5.91
C PRO A 9 6.58 -20.32 -4.41
N PRO A 10 7.65 -19.91 -3.70
CA PRO A 10 7.77 -20.09 -2.26
C PRO A 10 6.69 -19.37 -1.43
N TRP A 11 6.11 -18.30 -2.00
CA TRP A 11 5.11 -17.46 -1.34
C TRP A 11 3.68 -17.71 -1.82
N ARG A 12 3.50 -18.65 -2.78
CA ARG A 12 2.17 -18.98 -3.29
C ARG A 12 1.38 -19.80 -2.29
N VAL A 13 0.18 -19.35 -2.00
CA VAL A 13 -0.77 -20.09 -1.15
C VAL A 13 -1.72 -20.87 -2.03
N PRO A 14 -1.86 -22.19 -1.84
CA PRO A 14 -2.78 -23.02 -2.65
C PRO A 14 -4.22 -22.49 -2.61
N GLY A 15 -4.83 -22.38 -3.78
CA GLY A 15 -6.22 -21.90 -3.91
C GLY A 15 -6.39 -20.39 -3.92
N ARG A 16 -5.30 -19.62 -3.84
CA ARG A 16 -5.31 -18.15 -3.94
C ARG A 16 -4.80 -17.66 -5.29
N PRO A 17 -5.10 -16.41 -5.65
CA PRO A 17 -4.47 -15.77 -6.81
C PRO A 17 -2.96 -15.86 -6.75
N THR A 18 -2.34 -15.99 -7.91
CA THR A 18 -0.87 -16.01 -8.04
C THR A 18 -0.31 -14.65 -8.46
N THR A 19 -1.16 -13.65 -8.53
CA THR A 19 -0.81 -12.29 -8.97
C THR A 19 -1.49 -11.29 -8.06
N ASP A 20 -0.73 -10.34 -7.56
CA ASP A 20 -1.22 -9.16 -6.87
C ASP A 20 -1.18 -7.96 -7.81
N ARG A 21 -2.16 -7.06 -7.69
CA ARG A 21 -2.17 -5.80 -8.40
C ARG A 21 -1.74 -4.68 -7.48
N CYS A 22 -0.72 -3.95 -7.91
CA CYS A 22 -0.17 -2.80 -7.23
C CYS A 22 -0.62 -1.50 -7.90
N PHE A 23 -1.05 -0.54 -7.11
CA PHE A 23 -1.48 0.79 -7.54
C PHE A 23 -0.57 1.83 -6.90
N VAL A 24 0.22 2.54 -7.68
CA VAL A 24 1.09 3.61 -7.19
C VAL A 24 0.39 4.95 -7.32
N ILE A 25 0.28 5.68 -6.21
CA ILE A 25 -0.21 7.06 -6.13
C ILE A 25 1.00 7.93 -5.78
N ALA A 26 1.68 8.42 -6.82
CA ALA A 26 2.95 9.12 -6.69
C ALA A 26 2.86 10.38 -5.80
N ASP A 27 1.81 11.17 -5.98
CA ASP A 27 1.61 12.41 -5.23
C ASP A 27 1.39 12.20 -3.73
N GLU A 28 0.99 10.98 -3.34
CA GLU A 28 0.78 10.60 -1.94
C GLU A 28 1.96 9.80 -1.38
N GLY A 29 2.86 9.31 -2.24
CA GLY A 29 4.01 8.49 -1.85
C GLY A 29 3.58 7.14 -1.29
N VAL A 30 2.57 6.51 -1.92
CA VAL A 30 2.05 5.20 -1.50
C VAL A 30 1.91 4.25 -2.68
N GLN A 31 2.06 2.97 -2.38
CA GLN A 31 1.65 1.86 -3.22
C GLN A 31 0.54 1.10 -2.50
N ILE A 32 -0.53 0.76 -3.20
CA ILE A 32 -1.65 0.00 -2.65
C ILE A 32 -1.72 -1.33 -3.38
N THR A 33 -1.79 -2.42 -2.64
CA THR A 33 -1.78 -3.78 -3.20
C THR A 33 -3.09 -4.52 -2.92
N ARG A 34 -3.61 -5.23 -3.93
CA ARG A 34 -4.76 -6.13 -3.83
C ARG A 34 -4.75 -7.19 -4.96
N PRO A 35 -5.18 -8.44 -4.71
CA PRO A 35 -5.55 -9.00 -3.40
C PRO A 35 -4.30 -9.14 -2.53
N VAL A 36 -4.48 -9.11 -1.22
CA VAL A 36 -3.40 -9.43 -0.28
C VAL A 36 -3.39 -10.93 -0.08
N THR A 37 -2.40 -11.62 -0.64
CA THR A 37 -2.39 -13.09 -0.68
C THR A 37 -1.44 -13.73 0.33
N PHE A 38 -0.56 -12.95 0.94
CA PHE A 38 0.49 -13.43 1.83
C PHE A 38 0.10 -13.42 3.33
N VAL A 39 -1.03 -12.78 3.69
CA VAL A 39 -1.52 -12.73 5.08
C VAL A 39 -2.97 -13.16 5.14
N ASP A 40 -3.25 -14.29 5.82
CA ASP A 40 -4.60 -14.87 5.90
C ASP A 40 -5.66 -13.91 6.43
N ALA A 41 -5.33 -13.14 7.46
CA ALA A 41 -6.25 -12.20 8.10
C ALA A 41 -6.63 -11.01 7.19
N LEU A 42 -5.90 -10.80 6.10
CA LEU A 42 -6.09 -9.68 5.17
C LEU A 42 -6.67 -10.10 3.83
N GLU A 43 -7.02 -11.37 3.65
CA GLU A 43 -7.63 -11.85 2.41
C GLU A 43 -8.83 -10.99 2.02
N GLY A 44 -8.77 -10.40 0.83
CA GLY A 44 -9.78 -9.44 0.35
C GLY A 44 -9.65 -8.02 0.88
N GLY A 45 -8.69 -7.76 1.77
CA GLY A 45 -8.33 -6.43 2.23
C GLY A 45 -7.37 -5.71 1.29
N TRP A 46 -6.74 -4.67 1.81
CA TRP A 46 -5.78 -3.83 1.11
C TRP A 46 -4.51 -3.67 1.93
N TYR A 47 -3.38 -3.64 1.26
CA TYR A 47 -2.08 -3.37 1.84
C TYR A 47 -1.52 -2.10 1.22
N VAL A 48 -1.06 -1.17 2.03
CA VAL A 48 -0.57 0.14 1.60
C VAL A 48 0.84 0.32 2.11
N ASP A 49 1.79 0.30 1.18
CA ASP A 49 3.21 0.56 1.45
C ASP A 49 3.49 2.06 1.30
N LEU A 50 4.21 2.66 2.22
CA LEU A 50 4.80 3.99 2.05
C LEU A 50 6.04 3.85 1.16
N VAL A 51 6.07 4.56 0.03
CA VAL A 51 7.12 4.35 -0.97
C VAL A 51 7.74 5.66 -1.46
N GLU A 52 8.95 5.54 -1.99
CA GLU A 52 9.60 6.55 -2.81
C GLU A 52 9.78 6.05 -4.24
N LEU A 53 9.53 6.92 -5.21
CA LEU A 53 9.65 6.59 -6.62
C LEU A 53 10.90 7.23 -7.20
N GLU A 54 11.70 6.43 -7.88
CA GLU A 54 12.89 6.87 -8.60
C GLU A 54 12.73 6.58 -10.09
N GLU A 55 12.85 7.61 -10.93
CA GLU A 55 12.93 7.45 -12.38
C GLU A 55 14.34 7.02 -12.78
N ALA A 56 14.54 5.72 -13.00
CA ALA A 56 15.84 5.16 -13.37
C ALA A 56 16.05 5.08 -14.90
N GLY A 57 15.29 5.86 -15.68
CA GLY A 57 15.39 5.96 -17.14
C GLY A 57 14.04 6.06 -17.84
N PRO A 58 14.00 6.18 -19.18
CA PRO A 58 12.79 6.52 -19.94
C PRO A 58 11.61 5.55 -19.80
N LYS A 59 11.85 4.33 -19.32
CA LYS A 59 10.83 3.28 -19.15
C LYS A 59 11.05 2.48 -17.88
N ARG A 60 11.82 3.01 -16.95
CA ARG A 60 12.16 2.30 -15.72
C ARG A 60 11.82 3.16 -14.51
N LEU A 61 10.91 2.67 -13.70
CA LEU A 61 10.59 3.20 -12.40
C LEU A 61 11.08 2.21 -11.35
N VAL A 62 11.74 2.71 -10.32
CA VAL A 62 12.10 1.93 -9.13
C VAL A 62 11.20 2.41 -8.00
N VAL A 63 10.60 1.46 -7.32
CA VAL A 63 9.78 1.69 -6.13
C VAL A 63 10.63 1.28 -4.94
N HIS A 64 10.96 2.22 -4.09
CA HIS A 64 11.68 1.98 -2.85
C HIS A 64 10.67 1.92 -1.71
N ASP A 65 10.65 0.81 -1.02
CA ASP A 65 9.90 0.65 0.23
C ASP A 65 10.51 1.55 1.32
N LEU A 66 9.65 2.23 2.07
CA LEU A 66 10.04 3.14 3.15
C LEU A 66 9.58 2.62 4.52
N TYR A 67 9.47 1.32 4.66
CA TYR A 67 9.26 0.56 5.91
C TYR A 67 7.87 0.63 6.54
N VAL A 68 7.14 1.73 6.41
CA VAL A 68 5.84 1.88 7.08
C VAL A 68 4.72 1.38 6.20
N ASP A 69 3.89 0.51 6.75
CA ASP A 69 2.75 -0.06 6.07
C ASP A 69 1.43 0.28 6.77
N ILE A 70 0.35 0.31 5.99
CA ILE A 70 -1.00 0.48 6.50
C ILE A 70 -1.86 -0.66 5.96
N VAL A 71 -2.49 -1.39 6.86
CA VAL A 71 -3.34 -2.52 6.52
C VAL A 71 -4.80 -2.13 6.69
N VAL A 72 -5.61 -2.40 5.66
CA VAL A 72 -7.05 -2.15 5.67
C VAL A 72 -7.78 -3.48 5.47
N PRO A 73 -8.25 -4.13 6.55
CA PRO A 73 -8.95 -5.40 6.49
C PRO A 73 -10.27 -5.31 5.72
N PRO A 74 -10.76 -6.39 5.09
CA PRO A 74 -11.92 -6.37 4.20
C PRO A 74 -13.24 -6.08 4.93
N VAL A 75 -13.34 -6.48 6.18
CA VAL A 75 -14.59 -6.44 6.96
C VAL A 75 -14.50 -5.48 8.15
N SER A 76 -13.31 -5.22 8.63
CA SER A 76 -13.05 -4.29 9.73
C SER A 76 -12.92 -2.87 9.20
N ARG A 77 -13.43 -1.91 9.95
CA ARG A 77 -13.21 -0.48 9.70
C ARG A 77 -12.06 0.07 10.52
N ARG A 78 -11.22 -0.81 10.99
CA ARG A 78 -9.98 -0.47 11.67
C ARG A 78 -8.86 -0.71 10.70
N TYR A 79 -8.07 0.31 10.44
CA TYR A 79 -6.77 0.15 9.82
C TYR A 79 -5.73 -0.09 10.91
N GLU A 80 -4.62 -0.69 10.53
CA GLU A 80 -3.44 -0.87 11.38
C GLU A 80 -2.24 -0.25 10.69
N VAL A 81 -1.37 0.39 11.47
CA VAL A 81 -0.08 0.89 10.99
C VAL A 81 0.99 -0.06 11.50
N LEU A 82 1.79 -0.58 10.60
CA LEU A 82 2.82 -1.57 10.88
C LEU A 82 4.22 -0.97 10.71
N ASP A 83 5.20 -1.64 11.29
CA ASP A 83 6.65 -1.50 11.02
C ASP A 83 7.24 -0.12 11.32
N LEU A 84 6.62 0.63 12.24
CA LEU A 84 7.18 1.88 12.75
C LEU A 84 8.54 1.69 13.43
N ASP A 85 8.78 0.52 14.02
CA ASP A 85 10.06 0.15 14.60
C ASP A 85 11.12 -0.13 13.53
N GLU A 86 10.74 -0.67 12.38
CA GLU A 86 11.64 -0.83 11.24
C GLU A 86 12.08 0.53 10.67
N LEU A 87 11.15 1.49 10.54
CA LEU A 87 11.49 2.86 10.17
C LEU A 87 12.47 3.49 11.18
N ALA A 88 12.23 3.30 12.48
CA ALA A 88 13.10 3.81 13.52
C ALA A 88 14.50 3.16 13.46
N GLY A 89 14.57 1.84 13.23
CA GLY A 89 15.81 1.11 13.02
C GLY A 89 16.59 1.61 11.80
N ALA A 90 15.91 1.76 10.66
CA ALA A 90 16.52 2.25 9.42
C ALA A 90 17.11 3.66 9.58
N LEU A 91 16.42 4.55 10.32
CA LEU A 91 16.92 5.86 10.66
C LEU A 91 18.16 5.77 11.58
N GLN A 92 18.12 4.92 12.59
CA GLN A 92 19.22 4.74 13.54
C GLN A 92 20.48 4.18 12.88
N ASP A 93 20.30 3.24 11.95
CA ASP A 93 21.38 2.59 11.20
C ASP A 93 21.90 3.47 10.03
N GLY A 94 21.25 4.60 9.76
CA GLY A 94 21.62 5.51 8.67
C GLY A 94 21.23 4.98 7.28
N ALA A 95 20.35 3.99 7.18
CA ALA A 95 19.80 3.50 5.92
C ALA A 95 18.90 4.55 5.26
N ILE A 96 18.22 5.36 6.08
CA ILE A 96 17.50 6.57 5.65
C ILE A 96 17.93 7.78 6.47
N ASP A 97 17.73 8.98 5.94
CA ASP A 97 17.97 10.22 6.67
C ASP A 97 16.72 10.71 7.43
N ALA A 98 16.93 11.68 8.33
CA ALA A 98 15.83 12.25 9.10
C ALA A 98 14.77 12.94 8.23
N ALA A 99 15.15 13.50 7.08
CA ALA A 99 14.20 14.15 6.18
C ALA A 99 13.27 13.11 5.54
N THR A 100 13.80 11.96 5.15
CA THR A 100 13.04 10.81 4.65
C THR A 100 12.08 10.28 5.71
N ALA A 101 12.56 10.02 6.93
CA ALA A 101 11.70 9.55 8.02
C ALA A 101 10.54 10.53 8.31
N VAL A 102 10.81 11.83 8.35
CA VAL A 102 9.78 12.87 8.52
C VAL A 102 8.78 12.86 7.35
N ARG A 103 9.24 12.66 6.12
CA ARG A 103 8.38 12.58 4.93
C ARG A 103 7.46 11.38 5.01
N VAL A 104 7.97 10.19 5.38
CA VAL A 104 7.20 8.95 5.56
C VAL A 104 6.07 9.16 6.56
N LEU A 105 6.39 9.65 7.76
CA LEU A 105 5.39 9.88 8.81
C LEU A 105 4.31 10.88 8.38
N ARG A 106 4.69 11.95 7.65
CA ARG A 106 3.73 12.93 7.13
C ARG A 106 2.86 12.35 6.02
N ASN A 107 3.41 11.51 5.16
CA ASN A 107 2.64 10.87 4.10
C ASN A 107 1.65 9.86 4.69
N ALA A 108 2.08 9.02 5.63
CA ALA A 108 1.22 8.10 6.35
C ALA A 108 0.05 8.82 7.02
N GLN A 109 0.34 9.89 7.79
CA GLN A 109 -0.70 10.68 8.45
C GLN A 109 -1.67 11.31 7.45
N ARG A 110 -1.18 11.90 6.35
CA ARG A 110 -2.03 12.49 5.32
C ARG A 110 -2.92 11.46 4.62
N PHE A 111 -2.38 10.27 4.32
CA PHE A 111 -3.14 9.18 3.73
C PHE A 111 -4.26 8.72 4.66
N ILE A 112 -3.96 8.51 5.93
CA ILE A 112 -4.94 8.12 6.95
C ILE A 112 -6.03 9.18 7.06
N ASP A 113 -5.67 10.45 7.21
CA ASP A 113 -6.63 11.54 7.39
C ASP A 113 -7.55 11.72 6.17
N LYS A 114 -7.02 11.51 4.98
CA LYS A 114 -7.76 11.70 3.72
C LYS A 114 -8.67 10.51 3.39
N HIS A 115 -8.19 9.29 3.58
CA HIS A 115 -8.83 8.10 3.03
C HIS A 115 -9.46 7.18 4.09
N LEU A 116 -8.92 7.16 5.32
CA LEU A 116 -9.27 6.16 6.33
C LEU A 116 -9.93 6.74 7.58
N ARG A 117 -9.79 8.05 7.81
CA ARG A 117 -10.39 8.69 8.98
C ARG A 117 -11.74 9.29 8.65
N ASP A 118 -12.80 8.69 9.15
CA ASP A 118 -14.10 9.34 9.20
C ASP A 118 -14.29 9.99 10.58
N LEU A 119 -14.29 11.32 10.62
CA LEU A 119 -14.46 12.09 11.85
C LEU A 119 -15.91 12.37 12.20
N ASN A 120 -16.86 12.07 11.30
CA ASN A 120 -18.25 12.55 11.40
C ASN A 120 -19.28 11.43 11.53
N GLN A 121 -18.88 10.16 11.47
CA GLN A 121 -19.82 9.03 11.56
C GLN A 121 -19.46 8.09 12.72
N ASP A 122 -20.43 7.80 13.55
CA ASP A 122 -20.31 6.84 14.65
C ASP A 122 -21.47 5.84 14.61
N PRO A 123 -21.28 4.57 14.24
CA PRO A 123 -20.10 4.03 13.57
C PRO A 123 -20.06 4.45 12.08
N PRO A 124 -18.88 4.61 11.50
CA PRO A 124 -18.77 4.99 10.10
C PRO A 124 -19.36 3.90 9.19
N SER A 125 -20.13 4.31 8.17
CA SER A 125 -20.76 3.37 7.23
C SER A 125 -19.80 2.85 6.15
N SER A 126 -18.74 3.61 5.87
CA SER A 126 -17.68 3.30 4.88
C SER A 126 -16.42 4.08 5.21
N TRP A 127 -15.32 3.74 4.59
CA TRP A 127 -14.15 4.61 4.57
C TRP A 127 -14.47 5.88 3.76
N PRO A 128 -13.98 7.08 4.16
CA PRO A 128 -14.34 8.35 3.52
C PRO A 128 -14.04 8.38 2.02
N ASP A 129 -12.88 7.92 1.62
CA ASP A 129 -12.43 7.89 0.22
C ASP A 129 -11.51 6.70 -0.02
N PHE A 130 -12.02 5.48 0.29
CA PHE A 130 -11.24 4.26 0.14
C PHE A 130 -12.03 3.17 -0.63
N PRO A 131 -11.45 2.49 -1.64
CA PRO A 131 -10.12 2.80 -2.20
C PRO A 131 -10.07 4.20 -2.82
N PRO A 132 -8.91 4.87 -2.80
CA PRO A 132 -8.78 6.22 -3.35
C PRO A 132 -9.36 6.35 -4.75
N ALA A 133 -10.07 7.43 -5.03
CA ALA A 133 -10.75 7.65 -6.33
C ALA A 133 -9.79 7.50 -7.53
N ALA A 134 -8.52 7.84 -7.33
CA ALA A 134 -7.48 7.73 -8.35
C ALA A 134 -7.24 6.28 -8.85
N ILE A 135 -7.62 5.26 -8.06
CA ILE A 135 -7.40 3.85 -8.43
C ILE A 135 -8.70 3.06 -8.61
N GLN A 136 -9.87 3.60 -8.28
CA GLN A 136 -11.13 2.85 -8.34
C GLN A 136 -11.37 2.19 -9.70
N ASN A 137 -11.23 2.95 -10.78
CA ASN A 137 -11.42 2.41 -12.14
C ASN A 137 -10.35 1.36 -12.52
N LEU A 138 -9.13 1.50 -12.00
CA LEU A 138 -8.05 0.54 -12.26
C LEU A 138 -8.23 -0.76 -11.47
N ALA A 139 -8.84 -0.68 -10.30
CA ALA A 139 -9.10 -1.84 -9.45
C ALA A 139 -10.15 -2.80 -10.04
N GLU A 140 -11.04 -2.28 -10.91
CA GLU A 140 -12.08 -3.06 -11.58
C GLU A 140 -11.61 -3.73 -12.88
N LEU A 141 -10.44 -3.37 -13.39
CA LEU A 141 -9.89 -3.98 -14.61
C LEU A 141 -9.51 -5.44 -14.37
N PRO A 142 -9.70 -6.33 -15.37
CA PRO A 142 -9.18 -7.69 -15.28
C PRO A 142 -7.65 -7.69 -15.14
N PRO A 143 -7.04 -8.78 -14.60
CA PRO A 143 -5.59 -8.94 -14.59
C PRO A 143 -5.00 -8.74 -15.98
N PHE A 144 -3.82 -8.16 -16.06
CA PHE A 144 -3.12 -8.03 -17.34
C PHE A 144 -2.70 -9.43 -17.82
N ASP A 145 -3.02 -9.75 -19.08
CA ASP A 145 -2.46 -10.93 -19.72
C ASP A 145 -0.94 -10.75 -19.88
N VAL A 146 -0.20 -11.44 -19.05
CA VAL A 146 1.24 -11.66 -19.25
C VAL A 146 1.36 -12.81 -20.26
N GLY A 147 1.28 -12.47 -21.54
CA GLY A 147 1.50 -13.42 -22.63
C GLY A 147 2.94 -13.93 -22.69
#